data_461382e175e69ead3e1fdfdc8baa4aea
#
_entry.id   461382e175e69ead3e1fdfdc8baa4aea
#
_cell.length_a   1.000
_cell.length_b   1.000
_cell.length_c   1.000
_cell.angle_alpha   90.00
_cell.angle_beta   90.00
_cell.angle_gamma   90.00
#
_symmetry.space_group_name_H-M   'P 1'
#
loop_
_entity.id
_entity.type
_entity.pdbx_description
1 polymer ?
#
loop_
_entity_poly.entity_id
_entity_poly.type
_entity_poly.pdbx_seq_one_letter_code
_entity_poly.pdbx_strand_id
1 'polypeptide(L)'
;MANSFAGIQAGARQVECAINGIGERAGNASLEEIVMLLHTRRVDVGVHTGIVTTEIARTSRLVSRLTGYPVQPNKAIVGRNAFQHESGIHQDGVLKARDTYEIMSAASVGVDDVNSIV
;
A
#
# COMPACT_ATOMS: atom_id res chain seq x y z
N MET A 1 -5.98 -9.76 -3.57
CA MET A 1 -4.82 -9.88 -2.66
C MET A 1 -4.83 -11.14 -1.81
N ALA A 2 -5.94 -11.48 -1.20
CA ALA A 2 -6.00 -12.65 -0.30
C ALA A 2 -5.62 -13.96 -1.00
N ASN A 3 -6.08 -14.18 -2.21
CA ASN A 3 -5.72 -15.38 -2.97
C ASN A 3 -4.23 -15.44 -3.28
N SER A 4 -3.64 -14.30 -3.62
CA SER A 4 -2.20 -14.22 -3.89
C SER A 4 -1.40 -14.55 -2.63
N PHE A 5 -1.83 -14.02 -1.50
CA PHE A 5 -1.18 -14.29 -0.22
C PHE A 5 -1.29 -15.77 0.16
N ALA A 6 -2.47 -16.36 0.00
CA ALA A 6 -2.68 -17.79 0.24
C ALA A 6 -1.77 -18.64 -0.66
N GLY A 7 -1.60 -18.24 -1.91
CA GLY A 7 -0.67 -18.90 -2.82
C GLY A 7 0.77 -18.85 -2.32
N ILE A 8 1.20 -17.70 -1.83
CA ILE A 8 2.54 -17.54 -1.25
C ILE A 8 2.71 -18.47 -0.04
N GLN A 9 1.74 -18.51 0.85
CA GLN A 9 1.77 -19.37 2.02
C GLN A 9 1.83 -20.85 1.65
N ALA A 10 1.22 -21.19 0.51
CA ALA A 10 1.22 -22.57 -0.01
C ALA A 10 2.48 -22.91 -0.81
N GLY A 11 3.40 -21.98 -0.98
CA GLY A 11 4.69 -22.24 -1.60
C GLY A 11 4.97 -21.50 -2.90
N ALA A 12 4.04 -20.69 -3.42
CA ALA A 12 4.30 -19.90 -4.62
C ALA A 12 5.42 -18.89 -4.36
N ARG A 13 6.26 -18.70 -5.34
CA ARG A 13 7.38 -17.75 -5.26
C ARG A 13 7.30 -16.65 -6.30
N GLN A 14 6.26 -16.66 -7.12
CA GLN A 14 6.00 -15.60 -8.08
C GLN A 14 4.51 -15.26 -8.04
N VAL A 15 4.21 -13.97 -8.03
CA VAL A 15 2.84 -13.48 -8.05
C VAL A 15 2.70 -12.50 -9.20
N GLU A 16 1.67 -12.69 -10.00
CA GLU A 16 1.33 -11.73 -11.05
C GLU A 16 0.36 -10.71 -10.47
N CYS A 17 0.69 -9.44 -10.66
CA CYS A 17 -0.08 -8.34 -10.10
C CYS A 17 0.15 -7.10 -10.96
N ALA A 18 -0.54 -6.02 -10.64
CA ALA A 18 -0.41 -4.78 -11.38
C ALA A 18 -0.41 -3.59 -10.43
N ILE A 19 0.34 -2.55 -10.79
CA ILE A 19 0.35 -1.30 -10.03
C ILE A 19 -1.06 -0.71 -10.08
N ASN A 20 -1.55 -0.24 -8.95
CA ASN A 20 -2.92 0.27 -8.75
C ASN A 20 -4.00 -0.79 -9.01
N GLY A 21 -3.62 -2.04 -9.21
CA GLY A 21 -4.56 -3.10 -9.51
C GLY A 21 -5.24 -2.94 -10.87
N ILE A 22 -4.65 -2.19 -11.79
CA ILE A 22 -5.26 -1.96 -13.10
C ILE A 22 -5.35 -3.26 -13.88
N GLY A 23 -6.35 -3.36 -14.74
CA GLY A 23 -6.58 -4.51 -15.56
C GLY A 23 -7.99 -4.49 -16.11
N GLU A 24 -8.31 -5.45 -16.95
CA GLU A 24 -9.64 -5.53 -17.51
C GLU A 24 -10.67 -5.92 -16.45
N ARG A 25 -11.91 -5.56 -16.67
CA ARG A 25 -13.04 -5.84 -15.78
C ARG A 25 -12.80 -5.25 -14.38
N ALA A 26 -12.75 -6.07 -13.36
CA ALA A 26 -12.56 -5.62 -11.97
C ALA A 26 -11.10 -5.32 -11.63
N GLY A 27 -10.20 -5.52 -12.57
CA GLY A 27 -8.77 -5.30 -12.38
C GLY A 27 -8.03 -6.53 -11.90
N ASN A 28 -6.76 -6.33 -11.58
CA ASN A 28 -5.88 -7.36 -11.08
C ASN A 28 -5.55 -7.13 -9.61
N ALA A 29 -4.84 -8.06 -9.00
CA ALA A 29 -4.29 -7.86 -7.66
C ALA A 29 -3.34 -6.66 -7.68
N SER A 30 -3.42 -5.82 -6.66
CA SER A 30 -2.57 -4.63 -6.55
C SER A 30 -1.17 -4.99 -6.08
N LEU A 31 -0.16 -4.67 -6.86
CA LEU A 31 1.23 -4.89 -6.49
C LEU A 31 1.55 -4.24 -5.14
N GLU A 32 1.15 -2.99 -4.96
CA GLU A 32 1.45 -2.25 -3.74
C GLU A 32 0.84 -2.90 -2.50
N GLU A 33 -0.34 -3.48 -2.61
CA GLU A 33 -0.99 -4.14 -1.48
C GLU A 33 -0.26 -5.44 -1.12
N ILE A 34 0.13 -6.23 -2.12
CA ILE A 34 0.86 -7.48 -1.89
C ILE A 34 2.23 -7.18 -1.29
N VAL A 35 2.95 -6.23 -1.88
CA VAL A 35 4.30 -5.87 -1.43
C VAL A 35 4.27 -5.37 0.01
N MET A 36 3.33 -4.49 0.34
CA MET A 36 3.28 -3.94 1.69
C MET A 36 2.76 -4.94 2.72
N LEU A 37 1.94 -5.89 2.32
CA LEU A 37 1.58 -7.00 3.18
C LEU A 37 2.83 -7.81 3.56
N LEU A 38 3.63 -8.18 2.58
CA LEU A 38 4.87 -8.92 2.83
C LEU A 38 5.85 -8.11 3.67
N HIS A 39 5.97 -6.82 3.40
CA HIS A 39 6.85 -5.94 4.15
C HIS A 39 6.40 -5.81 5.61
N THR A 40 5.13 -5.55 5.84
CA THR A 40 4.58 -5.33 7.17
C THR A 40 4.61 -6.59 8.01
N ARG A 41 4.38 -7.75 7.40
CA ARG A 41 4.31 -9.04 8.09
C ARG A 41 5.56 -9.89 7.85
N ARG A 42 6.67 -9.28 7.49
CA ARG A 42 7.87 -10.01 7.06
C ARG A 42 8.39 -11.02 8.07
N VAL A 43 8.22 -10.74 9.34
CA VAL A 43 8.66 -11.66 10.40
C VAL A 43 7.79 -12.91 10.44
N ASP A 44 6.48 -12.73 10.30
CA ASP A 44 5.52 -13.82 10.39
C ASP A 44 5.48 -14.65 9.12
N VAL A 45 5.56 -13.99 7.96
CA VAL A 45 5.41 -14.64 6.66
C VAL A 45 6.68 -15.39 6.26
N GLY A 46 7.84 -14.85 6.60
CA GLY A 46 9.11 -15.50 6.32
C GLY A 46 9.56 -15.44 4.87
N VAL A 47 8.89 -14.63 4.04
CA VAL A 47 9.29 -14.36 2.66
C VAL A 47 9.39 -12.86 2.44
N HIS A 48 10.15 -12.45 1.44
CA HIS A 48 10.35 -11.04 1.16
C HIS A 48 10.36 -10.80 -0.36
N THR A 49 10.30 -9.54 -0.73
CA THR A 49 10.39 -9.11 -2.12
C THR A 49 11.52 -8.10 -2.27
N GLY A 50 12.09 -8.01 -3.46
CA GLY A 50 13.12 -7.02 -3.77
C GLY A 50 12.57 -5.68 -4.22
N ILE A 51 11.26 -5.47 -4.15
CA ILE A 51 10.65 -4.20 -4.55
C ILE A 51 11.09 -3.09 -3.58
N VAL A 52 11.48 -1.95 -4.14
CA VAL A 52 11.85 -0.76 -3.37
C VAL A 52 10.58 -0.05 -2.95
N THR A 53 10.15 -0.27 -1.72
CA THR A 53 8.84 0.19 -1.24
C THR A 53 8.69 1.71 -1.26
N THR A 54 9.78 2.44 -1.06
CA THR A 54 9.75 3.91 -1.07
C THR A 54 9.43 4.50 -2.45
N GLU A 55 9.44 3.70 -3.51
CA GLU A 55 9.06 4.13 -4.85
C GLU A 55 7.58 3.87 -5.17
N ILE A 56 6.84 3.24 -4.26
CA ILE A 56 5.47 2.80 -4.53
C ILE A 56 4.54 3.98 -4.84
N ALA A 57 4.51 4.99 -3.99
CA ALA A 57 3.59 6.11 -4.17
C ALA A 57 3.87 6.86 -5.47
N ARG A 58 5.15 7.11 -5.77
CA ARG A 58 5.55 7.80 -6.99
C ARG A 58 5.18 7.00 -8.22
N THR A 59 5.42 5.69 -8.20
CA THR A 59 5.09 4.81 -9.31
C THR A 59 3.58 4.74 -9.53
N SER A 60 2.81 4.68 -8.45
CA SER A 60 1.36 4.69 -8.53
C SER A 60 0.84 5.96 -9.22
N ARG A 61 1.38 7.11 -8.85
CA ARG A 61 0.99 8.38 -9.48
C ARG A 61 1.37 8.41 -10.95
N LEU A 62 2.54 7.89 -11.29
CA LEU A 62 2.98 7.85 -12.68
C LEU A 62 2.06 6.99 -13.53
N VAL A 63 1.73 5.79 -13.05
CA VAL A 63 0.84 4.89 -13.78
C VAL A 63 -0.56 5.49 -13.94
N SER A 64 -1.08 6.12 -12.89
CA SER A 64 -2.38 6.80 -12.94
C SER A 64 -2.37 7.90 -14.02
N ARG A 65 -1.31 8.69 -14.06
CA ARG A 65 -1.19 9.78 -15.05
C ARG A 65 -1.07 9.25 -16.46
N LEU A 66 -0.26 8.20 -16.67
CA LEU A 66 -0.03 7.67 -18.01
C LEU A 66 -1.25 6.93 -18.57
N THR A 67 -2.00 6.25 -17.71
CA THR A 67 -3.16 5.47 -18.15
C THR A 67 -4.45 6.27 -18.15
N GLY A 68 -4.50 7.39 -17.45
CA GLY A 68 -5.71 8.18 -17.29
C GLY A 68 -6.69 7.59 -16.27
N TYR A 69 -6.32 6.52 -15.60
CA TYR A 69 -7.17 5.91 -14.56
C TYR A 69 -6.81 6.45 -13.19
N PRO A 70 -7.67 7.25 -12.57
CA PRO A 70 -7.38 7.80 -11.25
C PRO A 70 -7.40 6.73 -10.17
N VAL A 71 -6.62 6.93 -9.13
CA VAL A 71 -6.65 6.09 -7.94
C VAL A 71 -7.79 6.57 -7.05
N GLN A 72 -8.62 5.65 -6.57
CA GLN A 72 -9.69 6.01 -5.64
C GLN A 72 -9.10 6.59 -4.36
N PRO A 73 -9.71 7.64 -3.80
CA PRO A 73 -9.15 8.27 -2.58
C PRO A 73 -9.00 7.31 -1.40
N ASN A 74 -9.87 6.33 -1.31
CA ASN A 74 -9.87 5.36 -0.21
C ASN A 74 -9.12 4.06 -0.53
N LYS A 75 -8.37 4.03 -1.64
CA LYS A 75 -7.63 2.83 -1.97
C LYS A 75 -6.51 2.59 -0.96
N ALA A 76 -6.35 1.34 -0.57
CA ALA A 76 -5.28 0.98 0.36
C ALA A 76 -3.92 1.34 -0.23
N ILE A 77 -3.01 1.71 0.61
CA ILE A 77 -1.60 2.03 0.35
C ILE A 77 -1.40 3.33 -0.43
N VAL A 78 -2.06 3.50 -1.58
CA VAL A 78 -1.76 4.59 -2.51
C VAL A 78 -2.87 5.63 -2.66
N GLY A 79 -4.05 5.37 -2.11
CA GLY A 79 -5.12 6.36 -2.11
C GLY A 79 -4.75 7.54 -1.23
N ARG A 80 -5.23 8.73 -1.59
CA ARG A 80 -4.87 9.94 -0.84
C ARG A 80 -5.33 9.90 0.62
N ASN A 81 -6.33 9.08 0.94
CA ASN A 81 -6.83 8.94 2.31
C ASN A 81 -6.06 7.89 3.13
N ALA A 82 -5.14 7.16 2.51
CA ALA A 82 -4.52 6.01 3.15
C ALA A 82 -3.78 6.36 4.44
N PHE A 83 -3.21 7.56 4.52
CA PHE A 83 -2.46 8.01 5.69
C PHE A 83 -3.07 9.25 6.35
N GLN A 84 -4.34 9.55 6.04
CA GLN A 84 -5.04 10.69 6.65
C GLN A 84 -5.76 10.27 7.92
N HIS A 85 -5.76 11.17 8.90
CA HIS A 85 -6.43 10.98 10.17
C HIS A 85 -7.33 12.19 10.41
N GLU A 86 -8.63 12.04 10.14
CA GLU A 86 -9.57 13.18 10.14
C GLU A 86 -10.28 13.40 11.46
N SER A 87 -10.43 12.38 12.32
CA SER A 87 -11.11 12.55 13.58
C SER A 87 -10.15 13.10 14.63
N GLY A 88 -10.67 13.94 15.54
CA GLY A 88 -9.87 14.48 16.63
C GLY A 88 -9.29 13.40 17.53
N ILE A 89 -10.03 12.31 17.73
CA ILE A 89 -9.54 11.18 18.52
C ILE A 89 -8.36 10.51 17.82
N HIS A 90 -8.47 10.29 16.51
CA HIS A 90 -7.38 9.71 15.75
C HIS A 90 -6.15 10.62 15.74
N GLN A 91 -6.35 11.91 15.55
CA GLN A 91 -5.24 12.87 15.56
C GLN A 91 -4.53 12.89 16.91
N ASP A 92 -5.29 12.87 17.99
CA ASP A 92 -4.71 12.84 19.33
C ASP A 92 -3.93 11.55 19.56
N GLY A 93 -4.47 10.43 19.15
CA GLY A 93 -3.79 9.13 19.25
C GLY A 93 -2.51 9.10 18.46
N VAL A 94 -2.52 9.63 17.23
CA VAL A 94 -1.34 9.68 16.38
C VAL A 94 -0.25 10.57 16.99
N LEU A 95 -0.64 11.71 17.59
CA LEU A 95 0.32 12.60 18.22
C LEU A 95 0.95 11.97 19.47
N LYS A 96 0.19 11.16 20.21
CA LYS A 96 0.68 10.52 21.43
C LYS A 96 1.42 9.22 21.18
N ALA A 97 0.94 8.43 20.21
CA ALA A 97 1.50 7.13 19.87
C ALA A 97 1.15 6.81 18.42
N ARG A 98 2.01 7.22 17.51
CA ARG A 98 1.78 7.04 16.07
C ARG A 98 1.46 5.59 15.71
N ASP A 99 2.14 4.64 16.34
CA ASP A 99 1.96 3.21 16.07
C ASP A 99 0.57 2.70 16.43
N THR A 100 -0.19 3.46 17.20
CA THR A 100 -1.54 3.05 17.59
C THR A 100 -2.47 2.94 16.38
N TYR A 101 -2.31 3.81 15.39
CA TYR A 101 -3.21 3.91 14.25
C TYR A 101 -2.56 3.60 12.91
N GLU A 102 -1.24 3.46 12.87
CA GLU A 102 -0.52 3.18 11.63
C GLU A 102 0.23 1.86 11.74
N ILE A 103 -0.17 0.88 10.92
CA ILE A 103 0.54 -0.40 10.82
C ILE A 103 1.83 -0.21 10.02
N MET A 104 1.81 0.71 9.08
CA MET A 104 2.97 1.11 8.31
C MET A 104 3.02 2.64 8.25
N SER A 105 4.20 3.20 8.11
CA SER A 105 4.34 4.65 8.00
C SER A 105 4.19 5.09 6.54
N ALA A 106 3.78 6.35 6.35
CA ALA A 106 3.72 6.95 5.02
C ALA A 106 5.10 6.94 4.36
N ALA A 107 6.16 7.15 5.13
CA ALA A 107 7.53 7.14 4.62
C ALA A 107 7.92 5.79 4.01
N SER A 108 7.35 4.68 4.49
CA SER A 108 7.65 3.35 3.98
C SER A 108 7.34 3.19 2.50
N VAL A 109 6.34 3.92 2.01
CA VAL A 109 5.94 3.87 0.59
C VAL A 109 6.37 5.11 -0.18
N GLY A 110 7.16 5.98 0.44
CA GLY A 110 7.69 7.17 -0.21
C GLY A 110 6.80 8.40 -0.11
N VAL A 111 5.83 8.41 0.79
CA VAL A 111 4.98 9.57 1.04
C VAL A 111 5.54 10.35 2.22
N ASP A 112 5.67 11.66 2.04
CA ASP A 112 6.04 12.55 3.12
C ASP A 112 4.84 12.71 4.06
N ASP A 113 5.04 12.49 5.36
CA ASP A 113 3.98 12.61 6.36
C ASP A 113 3.26 13.95 6.30
N VAL A 114 4.01 15.02 6.07
CA VAL A 114 3.47 16.38 6.01
C VAL A 114 2.53 16.53 4.82
N ASN A 115 2.80 15.84 3.73
CA ASN A 115 2.05 15.95 2.48
C ASN A 115 1.01 14.85 2.32
N SER A 116 0.93 13.92 3.22
CA SER A 116 -0.02 12.80 3.13
C SER A 116 -1.47 13.24 3.23
N ILE A 117 -1.71 14.43 3.70
CA ILE A 117 -3.04 15.00 3.89
C ILE A 117 -3.52 15.80 2.67
N VAL A 118 -2.69 16.02 1.72
CA VAL A 118 -3.02 16.88 0.56
C VAL A 118 -3.63 16.08 -0.61
#